data_bf7bb079108ab729cfc034f1dc8d1d74
#
_entry.id   bf7bb079108ab729cfc034f1dc8d1d74
#
_cell.length_a   1.000
_cell.length_b   1.000
_cell.length_c   1.000
_cell.angle_alpha   90.00
_cell.angle_beta   90.00
_cell.angle_gamma   90.00
#
_symmetry.space_group_name_H-M   'P 1'
#
loop_
_entity.id
_entity.type
_entity.pdbx_description
1 polymer ?
#
loop_
_entity_poly.entity_id
_entity_poly.type
_entity_poly.pdbx_seq_one_letter_code
_entity_poly.pdbx_strand_id
1 'polypeptide(L)'
;MRRDINWSMKRDDGSRYDVRVTWFSGTFKLQFKERGAEKWEYDRVPSAEDWEMFLDAIERRYSRRTATFKELEEARRMVAAGMKNVPEAEADET
;
A
#
# COMPACT_ATOMS: atom_id res chain seq x y z
N MET A 1 -15.63 2.52 -3.66
CA MET A 1 -14.73 1.98 -4.66
C MET A 1 -14.90 0.51 -4.77
N ARG A 2 -15.05 0.02 -5.95
CA ARG A 2 -15.30 -1.35 -6.12
C ARG A 2 -14.18 -2.10 -6.69
N ARG A 3 -13.15 -1.48 -7.23
CA ARG A 3 -12.07 -2.18 -7.85
C ARG A 3 -10.87 -2.22 -6.98
N ASP A 4 -10.15 -3.33 -6.96
CA ASP A 4 -8.89 -3.44 -6.25
C ASP A 4 -7.86 -2.59 -6.94
N ILE A 5 -6.92 -2.10 -6.17
CA ILE A 5 -5.79 -1.36 -6.70
C ILE A 5 -4.58 -2.27 -6.60
N ASN A 6 -3.85 -2.40 -7.70
CA ASN A 6 -2.71 -3.31 -7.73
C ASN A 6 -1.49 -2.63 -8.31
N TRP A 7 -0.34 -2.99 -7.78
CA TRP A 7 0.92 -2.56 -8.41
C TRP A 7 2.01 -3.55 -8.02
N SER A 8 3.15 -3.45 -8.70
CA SER A 8 4.29 -4.31 -8.41
C SER A 8 5.43 -3.48 -7.88
N MET A 9 6.18 -4.05 -6.95
CA MET A 9 7.35 -3.40 -6.38
C MET A 9 8.58 -4.24 -6.71
N LYS A 10 9.71 -3.58 -6.91
CA LYS A 10 10.96 -4.26 -7.23
C LYS A 10 11.97 -3.93 -6.16
N ARG A 11 12.64 -4.96 -5.64
CA ARG A 11 13.67 -4.77 -4.64
C ARG A 11 15.03 -4.60 -5.31
N ASP A 12 15.98 -4.13 -4.53
CA ASP A 12 17.33 -3.91 -5.05
C ASP A 12 17.98 -5.19 -5.56
N ASP A 13 17.62 -6.32 -5.01
CA ASP A 13 18.20 -7.58 -5.44
C ASP A 13 17.53 -8.15 -6.68
N GLY A 14 16.59 -7.41 -7.26
CA GLY A 14 15.92 -7.86 -8.47
C GLY A 14 14.64 -8.63 -8.23
N SER A 15 14.35 -9.02 -7.01
CA SER A 15 13.12 -9.73 -6.75
C SER A 15 11.96 -8.75 -6.80
N ARG A 16 10.76 -9.28 -6.99
CA ARG A 16 9.57 -8.46 -7.11
C ARG A 16 8.45 -9.03 -6.27
N TYR A 17 7.55 -8.17 -5.88
CA TYR A 17 6.34 -8.60 -5.22
C TYR A 17 5.20 -7.71 -5.66
N ASP A 18 3.99 -8.24 -5.56
CA ASP A 18 2.80 -7.51 -5.95
C ASP A 18 2.08 -7.03 -4.71
N VAL A 19 1.45 -5.88 -4.81
CA VAL A 19 0.64 -5.32 -3.72
C VAL A 19 -0.76 -5.18 -4.24
N ARG A 20 -1.73 -5.60 -3.44
CA ARG A 20 -3.13 -5.42 -3.78
C ARG A 20 -3.81 -4.71 -2.62
N VAL A 21 -4.61 -3.71 -2.94
CA VAL A 21 -5.32 -2.94 -1.94
C VAL A 21 -6.81 -3.07 -2.19
N THR A 22 -7.53 -3.39 -1.15
CA THR A 22 -8.98 -3.58 -1.23
C THR A 22 -9.66 -2.68 -0.22
N TRP A 23 -10.73 -2.03 -0.62
CA TRP A 23 -11.52 -1.20 0.27
C TRP A 23 -12.55 -2.09 0.95
N PHE A 24 -12.54 -2.14 2.28
CA PHE A 24 -13.44 -3.02 2.98
C PHE A 24 -13.82 -2.43 4.32
N SER A 25 -15.09 -2.31 4.57
CA SER A 25 -15.60 -1.84 5.86
C SER A 25 -15.04 -0.50 6.27
N GLY A 26 -14.92 0.42 5.34
CA GLY A 26 -14.49 1.78 5.66
C GLY A 26 -12.99 1.95 5.80
N THR A 27 -12.22 0.96 5.43
CA THR A 27 -10.77 1.07 5.48
C THR A 27 -10.17 0.29 4.32
N PHE A 28 -8.85 0.38 4.18
CA PHE A 28 -8.16 -0.37 3.14
C PHE A 28 -7.41 -1.54 3.74
N LYS A 29 -7.34 -2.62 2.98
CA LYS A 29 -6.55 -3.77 3.36
C LYS A 29 -5.48 -3.97 2.31
N LEU A 30 -4.24 -4.09 2.74
CA LEU A 30 -3.12 -4.29 1.84
C LEU A 30 -2.68 -5.75 1.92
N GLN A 31 -2.44 -6.33 0.77
CA GLN A 31 -2.03 -7.72 0.66
C GLN A 31 -0.79 -7.76 -0.21
N PHE A 32 0.13 -8.65 0.12
CA PHE A 32 1.40 -8.74 -0.58
C PHE A 32 1.63 -10.15 -1.05
N LYS A 33 2.22 -10.28 -2.23
CA LYS A 33 2.51 -11.60 -2.78
C LYS A 33 3.83 -11.55 -3.50
N GLU A 34 4.77 -12.36 -3.05
CA GLU A 34 6.06 -12.45 -3.71
C GLU A 34 5.90 -13.08 -5.08
N ARG A 35 6.70 -12.67 -6.02
CA ARG A 35 6.64 -13.25 -7.34
C ARG A 35 6.95 -14.73 -7.24
N GLY A 36 6.07 -15.55 -7.76
CA GLY A 36 6.24 -17.00 -7.66
C GLY A 36 5.56 -17.65 -6.48
N ALA A 37 5.09 -16.86 -5.52
CA ALA A 37 4.39 -17.43 -4.38
C ALA A 37 2.96 -17.76 -4.77
N GLU A 38 2.35 -18.68 -4.03
CA GLU A 38 1.00 -19.06 -4.33
C GLU A 38 -0.03 -18.35 -3.49
N LYS A 39 0.35 -17.76 -2.39
CA LYS A 39 -0.61 -17.15 -1.48
C LYS A 39 -0.29 -15.71 -1.21
N TRP A 40 -1.34 -14.93 -0.94
CA TRP A 40 -1.19 -13.55 -0.54
C TRP A 40 -0.97 -13.46 0.96
N GLU A 41 -0.12 -12.53 1.37
CA GLU A 41 0.16 -12.28 2.78
C GLU A 41 -0.66 -11.10 3.23
N TYR A 42 -1.33 -11.24 4.35
CA TYR A 42 -2.23 -10.19 4.84
C TYR A 42 -1.72 -9.43 6.05
N ASP A 43 -0.76 -9.97 6.76
CA ASP A 43 -0.29 -9.33 7.99
C ASP A 43 1.11 -8.78 7.86
N ARG A 44 1.59 -8.60 6.66
CA ARG A 44 2.90 -8.05 6.42
C ARG A 44 2.88 -6.56 6.69
N VAL A 45 3.93 -6.05 7.34
CA VAL A 45 4.04 -4.63 7.63
C VAL A 45 4.57 -3.92 6.39
N PRO A 46 3.84 -2.94 5.84
CA PRO A 46 4.31 -2.25 4.66
C PRO A 46 5.54 -1.40 4.96
N SER A 47 6.40 -1.26 3.96
CA SER A 47 7.56 -0.40 4.08
C SER A 47 7.17 1.04 3.78
N ALA A 48 8.08 1.97 3.99
CA ALA A 48 7.82 3.37 3.67
C ALA A 48 7.49 3.53 2.20
N GLU A 49 8.20 2.82 1.33
CA GLU A 49 7.92 2.89 -0.10
C GLU A 49 6.54 2.35 -0.42
N ASP A 50 6.14 1.29 0.25
CA ASP A 50 4.80 0.74 0.04
C ASP A 50 3.75 1.77 0.38
N TRP A 51 3.92 2.48 1.49
CA TRP A 51 2.96 3.49 1.89
C TRP A 51 2.93 4.66 0.91
N GLU A 52 4.08 5.05 0.41
CA GLU A 52 4.14 6.14 -0.54
C GLU A 52 3.44 5.78 -1.84
N MET A 53 3.65 4.56 -2.32
CA MET A 53 2.98 4.12 -3.54
C MET A 53 1.48 4.02 -3.34
N PHE A 54 1.07 3.55 -2.17
CA PHE A 54 -0.35 3.43 -1.84
C PHE A 54 -1.01 4.82 -1.87
N LEU A 55 -0.42 5.79 -1.20
CA LEU A 55 -1.02 7.11 -1.15
C LEU A 55 -1.05 7.74 -2.52
N ASP A 56 0.02 7.60 -3.28
CA ASP A 56 0.08 8.14 -4.62
C ASP A 56 -1.03 7.53 -5.49
N ALA A 57 -1.25 6.24 -5.37
CA ALA A 57 -2.29 5.57 -6.16
C ALA A 57 -3.68 6.11 -5.81
N ILE A 58 -3.94 6.33 -4.52
CA ILE A 58 -5.24 6.84 -4.10
C ILE A 58 -5.41 8.30 -4.53
N GLU A 59 -4.36 9.09 -4.43
CA GLU A 59 -4.44 10.49 -4.83
C GLU A 59 -4.72 10.62 -6.31
N ARG A 60 -4.12 9.77 -7.13
CA ARG A 60 -4.39 9.77 -8.54
C ARG A 60 -5.83 9.40 -8.85
N ARG A 61 -6.36 8.42 -8.12
CA ARG A 61 -7.75 8.03 -8.32
C ARG A 61 -8.70 9.11 -7.87
N TYR A 62 -8.37 9.79 -6.78
CA TYR A 62 -9.20 10.89 -6.32
C TYR A 62 -9.21 12.01 -7.36
N SER A 63 -8.05 12.30 -7.92
CA SER A 63 -7.94 13.33 -8.93
C SER A 63 -8.77 13.00 -10.16
N ARG A 64 -8.89 11.74 -10.50
CA ARG A 64 -9.71 11.30 -11.63
C ARG A 64 -11.15 11.02 -11.23
N ARG A 65 -11.50 11.29 -9.99
CA ARG A 65 -12.84 11.08 -9.46
C ARG A 65 -13.25 9.62 -9.42
N THR A 66 -12.28 8.73 -9.33
CA THR A 66 -12.57 7.32 -9.18
C THR A 66 -12.37 6.85 -7.74
N ALA A 67 -12.01 7.76 -6.85
CA ALA A 67 -11.99 7.49 -5.41
C ALA A 67 -12.68 8.66 -4.74
N THR A 68 -13.34 8.40 -3.61
CA THR A 68 -14.06 9.43 -2.89
C THR A 68 -13.15 10.16 -1.92
N PHE A 69 -13.60 11.32 -1.45
CA PHE A 69 -12.85 12.06 -0.45
C PHE A 69 -12.68 11.24 0.82
N LYS A 70 -13.68 10.46 1.19
CA LYS A 70 -13.60 9.62 2.37
C LYS A 70 -12.50 8.58 2.20
N GLU A 71 -12.38 8.02 1.03
CA GLU A 71 -11.31 7.06 0.76
C GLU A 71 -9.95 7.74 0.83
N LEU A 72 -9.84 8.95 0.31
CA LEU A 72 -8.58 9.68 0.36
C LEU A 72 -8.20 10.01 1.81
N GLU A 73 -9.15 10.43 2.60
CA GLU A 73 -8.86 10.72 4.00
C GLU A 73 -8.42 9.50 4.76
N GLU A 74 -9.08 8.37 4.50
CA GLU A 74 -8.69 7.13 5.18
C GLU A 74 -7.28 6.70 4.76
N ALA A 75 -6.95 6.85 3.47
CA ALA A 75 -5.62 6.51 3.01
C ALA A 75 -4.56 7.37 3.71
N ARG A 76 -4.83 8.66 3.83
CA ARG A 76 -3.89 9.56 4.51
C ARG A 76 -3.71 9.18 5.96
N ARG A 77 -4.80 8.83 6.63
CA ARG A 77 -4.73 8.43 8.02
C ARG A 77 -3.91 7.16 8.18
N MET A 78 -4.12 6.19 7.30
CA MET A 78 -3.41 4.93 7.35
C MET A 78 -1.92 5.13 7.08
N VAL A 79 -1.60 5.98 6.12
CA VAL A 79 -0.20 6.24 5.81
C VAL A 79 0.50 6.91 6.99
N ALA A 80 -0.15 7.89 7.60
CA ALA A 80 0.46 8.57 8.74
C ALA A 80 0.71 7.60 9.89
N ALA A 81 -0.26 6.72 10.16
CA ALA A 81 -0.08 5.73 11.20
C ALA A 81 0.95 4.69 10.80
N GLY A 82 0.91 4.27 9.55
CA GLY A 82 1.83 3.22 9.09
C GLY A 82 3.27 3.66 9.05
N MET A 83 3.51 4.92 8.73
CA MET A 83 4.88 5.42 8.71
C MET A 83 5.53 5.37 10.08
N LYS A 84 4.74 5.47 11.13
CA LYS A 84 5.29 5.38 12.47
C LYS A 84 5.68 3.97 12.83
N ASN A 85 5.16 2.99 12.08
CA ASN A 85 5.46 1.60 12.37
C ASN A 85 6.46 0.99 11.38
N VAL A 86 7.03 1.80 10.53
CA VAL A 86 8.03 1.30 9.59
C VAL A 86 9.24 0.81 10.39
N PRO A 87 9.80 -0.36 10.05
CA PRO A 87 10.93 -0.88 10.79
C PRO A 87 12.08 0.10 10.81
N GLU A 88 12.72 0.17 11.99
CA GLU A 88 13.75 1.14 12.16
C GLU A 88 14.90 0.95 11.22
N ALA A 89 15.18 -0.25 10.84
CA ALA A 89 16.25 -0.53 9.90
C ALA A 89 16.01 0.15 8.58
N GLU A 90 14.75 0.32 8.20
CA GLU A 90 14.46 1.03 7.00
C GLU A 90 14.50 2.49 7.21
N ALA A 91 14.07 2.96 8.34
CA ALA A 91 13.99 4.35 8.59
C ALA A 91 15.34 4.97 8.81
N ASP A 92 16.30 4.17 9.22
CA ASP A 92 17.46 4.68 9.63
C ASP A 92 18.43 4.88 8.70
N GLU A 93 18.63 4.96 7.91
CA GLU A 93 19.48 5.15 7.04
C GLU A 93 20.32 6.06 7.25
N THR A 94 20.38 6.57 7.81
CA THR A 94 21.21 7.54 7.94
C THR A 94 22.23 7.51 8.17
#